data_a5aeb45b2b1a63f03766c881397e8144
#
_entry.id   a5aeb45b2b1a63f03766c881397e8144
#
_cell.length_a   1.000
_cell.length_b   1.000
_cell.length_c   1.000
_cell.angle_alpha   90.00
_cell.angle_beta   90.00
_cell.angle_gamma   90.00
#
_symmetry.space_group_name_H-M   'P 1'
#
loop_
_entity.id
_entity.type
_entity.pdbx_description
1 polymer ?
#
loop_
_entity_poly.entity_id
_entity_poly.type
_entity_poly.pdbx_seq_one_letter_code
_entity_poly.pdbx_strand_id
1 'polypeptide(L)'
;KKEQEDSNVLLLRNRKSRIIHERKLYDYPLKMNKKTLANIGALRLIKVSLSYIKSKIVSSEPDNLEEFIVSRFGKTLYKMFFESYTEKVWGRHPSEISAEWGAQRIKGLSIRKILQDIATKTFDKFKKLDEVDISQKNVETSLIEKFLYPKYGPGQIWEFVAKELEQRDCVTIHMNSRLTGIEVGTQSNKTKVKYVCSDGDLKELTCDFVVSTMPISHLVECLSISEKDKALSKSNLDAAKKLPYRDFLTVGILLRDLHGPNGEELDDTWLYVQEPNVKVGRIQIFNNWSPYMVKDKQNKWIGLEYFCQKDDELWSMSNSELIDLALKELYELGLCSQSDFLKGTVLKEEKTYPAYFDSYAEIENIKRELIQIKPLFLIGRNGMHKYNNQDHSMLTAFRTAEIIASGNIETELKESVWDVNTEQEYHETK
;
A
#
# COMPACT_ATOMS: atom_id res chain seq x y z
N LYS A 1 -19.12 11.33 -23.87
CA LYS A 1 -18.78 10.78 -25.22
C LYS A 1 -17.32 10.30 -25.28
N LYS A 2 -16.32 11.11 -24.88
CA LYS A 2 -14.89 10.69 -24.91
C LYS A 2 -14.60 9.44 -24.08
N GLU A 3 -15.19 9.26 -22.91
CA GLU A 3 -14.99 8.08 -22.06
C GLU A 3 -15.42 6.75 -22.69
N GLN A 4 -16.38 6.77 -23.61
CA GLN A 4 -16.87 5.55 -24.28
C GLN A 4 -16.03 5.19 -25.51
N GLU A 5 -15.46 6.19 -26.17
CA GLU A 5 -14.77 6.05 -27.46
C GLU A 5 -13.25 5.84 -27.30
N ASP A 6 -12.64 6.40 -26.24
CA ASP A 6 -11.20 6.32 -25.99
C ASP A 6 -10.90 5.30 -24.89
N SER A 7 -9.91 4.43 -25.13
CA SER A 7 -9.42 3.47 -24.16
C SER A 7 -8.39 4.09 -23.19
N ASN A 8 -7.64 5.10 -23.63
CA ASN A 8 -6.53 5.69 -22.88
C ASN A 8 -6.96 6.95 -22.11
N VAL A 9 -7.95 6.81 -21.26
CA VAL A 9 -8.48 7.92 -20.45
C VAL A 9 -8.40 7.62 -18.95
N LEU A 10 -8.22 8.69 -18.19
CA LEU A 10 -8.38 8.67 -16.72
C LEU A 10 -9.81 9.11 -16.39
N LEU A 11 -10.48 8.33 -15.58
CA LEU A 11 -11.80 8.60 -15.06
C LEU A 11 -11.70 9.37 -13.74
N LEU A 12 -12.52 10.41 -13.58
CA LEU A 12 -12.69 11.04 -12.28
C LEU A 12 -13.63 10.17 -11.44
N ARG A 13 -13.11 9.61 -10.35
CA ARG A 13 -13.86 8.71 -9.46
C ARG A 13 -13.99 9.29 -8.06
N ASN A 14 -15.15 9.04 -7.46
CA ASN A 14 -15.35 9.33 -6.05
C ASN A 14 -14.68 8.24 -5.22
N ARG A 15 -13.94 8.64 -4.19
CA ARG A 15 -13.41 7.73 -3.20
C ARG A 15 -14.44 7.56 -2.10
N LYS A 16 -14.93 6.35 -1.92
CA LYS A 16 -15.74 5.98 -0.78
C LYS A 16 -15.21 4.70 -0.19
N SER A 17 -15.02 4.69 1.11
CA SER A 17 -14.66 3.49 1.85
C SER A 17 -15.36 3.49 3.21
N ARG A 18 -15.70 2.30 3.67
CA ARG A 18 -16.32 2.09 4.97
C ARG A 18 -15.62 0.96 5.72
N ILE A 19 -15.87 0.90 7.01
CA ILE A 19 -15.39 -0.17 7.89
C ILE A 19 -16.57 -1.08 8.20
N ILE A 20 -16.38 -2.39 8.08
CA ILE A 20 -17.30 -3.40 8.60
C ILE A 20 -16.83 -3.77 10.02
N HIS A 21 -17.71 -3.58 10.99
CA HIS A 21 -17.49 -3.98 12.38
C HIS A 21 -18.83 -4.35 13.04
N GLU A 22 -18.91 -5.56 13.63
CA GLU A 22 -20.14 -6.14 14.19
C GLU A 22 -21.30 -6.13 13.18
N ARG A 23 -21.00 -6.52 11.92
CA ARG A 23 -21.95 -6.50 10.79
C ARG A 23 -22.65 -5.15 10.57
N LYS A 24 -21.95 -4.05 10.87
CA LYS A 24 -22.39 -2.68 10.64
C LYS A 24 -21.35 -1.92 9.84
N LEU A 25 -21.80 -0.98 9.03
CA LEU A 25 -20.95 -0.14 8.20
C LEU A 25 -20.70 1.22 8.87
N TYR A 26 -19.43 1.57 9.03
CA TYR A 26 -18.94 2.86 9.55
C TYR A 26 -18.17 3.60 8.46
N ASP A 27 -18.30 4.91 8.39
CA ASP A 27 -17.55 5.73 7.43
C ASP A 27 -16.05 5.67 7.72
N TYR A 28 -15.22 5.68 6.65
CA TYR A 28 -13.78 5.85 6.75
C TYR A 28 -13.35 7.10 5.96
N PRO A 29 -12.59 8.04 6.57
CA PRO A 29 -12.25 8.09 7.99
C PRO A 29 -13.46 8.12 8.90
N LEU A 30 -13.30 7.63 10.15
CA LEU A 30 -14.42 7.53 11.09
C LEU A 30 -15.03 8.90 11.36
N LYS A 31 -16.31 9.07 10.98
CA LYS A 31 -17.09 10.29 11.20
C LYS A 31 -18.05 10.08 12.35
N MET A 32 -18.08 10.99 13.33
CA MET A 32 -19.00 10.94 14.46
C MET A 32 -20.38 11.50 14.08
N ASN A 33 -21.00 10.93 13.04
CA ASN A 33 -22.34 11.29 12.59
C ASN A 33 -23.43 10.48 13.32
N LYS A 34 -24.71 10.83 13.09
CA LYS A 34 -25.86 10.16 13.72
C LYS A 34 -25.86 8.65 13.51
N LYS A 35 -25.47 8.17 12.32
CA LYS A 35 -25.39 6.74 11.99
C LYS A 35 -24.31 6.03 12.81
N THR A 36 -23.11 6.61 12.89
CA THR A 36 -22.01 6.10 13.71
C THR A 36 -22.40 6.02 15.19
N LEU A 37 -22.99 7.10 15.73
CA LEU A 37 -23.43 7.14 17.12
C LEU A 37 -24.52 6.08 17.42
N ALA A 38 -25.49 5.93 16.52
CA ALA A 38 -26.51 4.89 16.63
C ALA A 38 -25.90 3.46 16.56
N ASN A 39 -24.96 3.23 15.65
CA ASN A 39 -24.29 1.95 15.50
C ASN A 39 -23.44 1.58 16.73
N ILE A 40 -22.76 2.54 17.35
CA ILE A 40 -21.95 2.33 18.57
C ILE A 40 -22.86 2.08 19.78
N GLY A 41 -23.97 2.81 19.90
CA GLY A 41 -24.93 2.72 21.00
C GLY A 41 -24.51 3.51 22.24
N ALA A 42 -25.51 3.97 23.04
CA ALA A 42 -25.30 4.93 24.12
C ALA A 42 -24.32 4.44 25.21
N LEU A 43 -24.44 3.20 25.66
CA LEU A 43 -23.57 2.65 26.72
C LEU A 43 -22.10 2.58 26.28
N ARG A 44 -21.86 2.20 24.99
CA ARG A 44 -20.52 2.11 24.46
C ARG A 44 -19.92 3.50 24.19
N LEU A 45 -20.76 4.50 23.83
CA LEU A 45 -20.34 5.90 23.71
C LEU A 45 -19.82 6.47 25.02
N ILE A 46 -20.47 6.16 26.14
CA ILE A 46 -19.98 6.56 27.49
C ILE A 46 -18.59 5.95 27.74
N LYS A 47 -18.40 4.65 27.46
CA LYS A 47 -17.09 3.99 27.59
C LYS A 47 -16.03 4.61 26.69
N VAL A 48 -16.37 4.95 25.45
CA VAL A 48 -15.48 5.64 24.49
C VAL A 48 -15.04 6.99 25.06
N SER A 49 -15.99 7.80 25.55
CA SER A 49 -15.69 9.12 26.13
C SER A 49 -14.79 9.05 27.36
N LEU A 50 -15.09 8.15 28.29
CA LEU A 50 -14.27 7.93 29.48
C LEU A 50 -12.85 7.42 29.13
N SER A 51 -12.76 6.50 28.18
CA SER A 51 -11.48 5.98 27.69
C SER A 51 -10.64 7.06 27.01
N TYR A 52 -11.27 7.94 26.23
CA TYR A 52 -10.60 9.08 25.60
C TYR A 52 -10.07 10.09 26.63
N ILE A 53 -10.89 10.47 27.62
CA ILE A 53 -10.48 11.38 28.69
C ILE A 53 -9.29 10.78 29.46
N LYS A 54 -9.36 9.50 29.82
CA LYS A 54 -8.26 8.80 30.49
C LYS A 54 -6.97 8.86 29.67
N SER A 55 -7.03 8.65 28.37
CA SER A 55 -5.84 8.69 27.49
C SER A 55 -5.21 10.09 27.40
N LYS A 56 -5.96 11.16 27.67
CA LYS A 56 -5.42 12.54 27.69
C LYS A 56 -4.79 12.93 29.02
N ILE A 57 -5.14 12.25 30.10
CA ILE A 57 -4.56 12.48 31.44
C ILE A 57 -3.22 11.76 31.57
N VAL A 58 -3.13 10.55 30.99
CA VAL A 58 -1.93 9.71 31.02
C VAL A 58 -1.18 9.88 29.69
N SER A 59 -0.47 11.00 29.50
CA SER A 59 0.33 11.23 28.30
C SER A 59 1.81 10.94 28.59
N SER A 60 2.31 9.83 28.08
CA SER A 60 3.73 9.57 27.82
C SER A 60 3.99 9.63 26.33
N GLU A 61 5.24 9.82 25.91
CA GLU A 61 5.61 9.56 24.52
C GLU A 61 5.36 8.08 24.22
N PRO A 62 4.66 7.77 23.10
CA PRO A 62 4.32 6.40 22.78
C PRO A 62 5.55 5.63 22.26
N ASP A 63 5.84 4.47 22.82
CA ASP A 63 6.92 3.59 22.39
C ASP A 63 6.50 2.69 21.22
N ASN A 64 5.21 2.39 21.13
CA ASN A 64 4.66 1.46 20.12
C ASN A 64 3.37 2.00 19.50
N LEU A 65 2.91 1.30 18.46
CA LEU A 65 1.72 1.68 17.68
C LEU A 65 0.44 1.63 18.51
N GLU A 66 0.27 0.67 19.43
CA GLU A 66 -0.90 0.62 20.32
C GLU A 66 -0.98 1.90 21.15
N GLU A 67 0.10 2.27 21.85
CA GLU A 67 0.16 3.47 22.67
C GLU A 67 -0.07 4.74 21.85
N PHE A 68 0.52 4.78 20.63
CA PHE A 68 0.32 5.89 19.69
C PHE A 68 -1.15 6.09 19.33
N ILE A 69 -1.88 5.02 19.03
CA ILE A 69 -3.30 5.09 18.66
C ILE A 69 -4.16 5.36 19.91
N VAL A 70 -3.87 4.68 21.02
CA VAL A 70 -4.61 4.86 22.29
C VAL A 70 -4.48 6.27 22.82
N SER A 71 -3.31 6.90 22.74
CA SER A 71 -3.11 8.30 23.18
C SER A 71 -3.96 9.29 22.37
N ARG A 72 -4.31 8.96 21.10
CA ARG A 72 -5.10 9.82 20.21
C ARG A 72 -6.59 9.58 20.27
N PHE A 73 -7.01 8.31 20.41
CA PHE A 73 -8.41 7.90 20.25
C PHE A 73 -9.01 7.24 21.49
N GLY A 74 -8.19 6.87 22.46
CA GLY A 74 -8.59 6.10 23.63
C GLY A 74 -8.67 4.60 23.35
N LYS A 75 -8.50 3.80 24.40
CA LYS A 75 -8.39 2.32 24.32
C LYS A 75 -9.66 1.66 23.73
N THR A 76 -10.84 2.23 23.98
CA THR A 76 -12.09 1.64 23.48
C THR A 76 -12.22 1.76 21.96
N LEU A 77 -11.92 2.92 21.36
CA LEU A 77 -11.93 3.09 19.89
C LEU A 77 -10.78 2.31 19.23
N TYR A 78 -9.61 2.27 19.88
CA TYR A 78 -8.50 1.44 19.41
C TYR A 78 -8.93 -0.02 19.21
N LYS A 79 -9.53 -0.63 20.22
CA LYS A 79 -10.01 -2.01 20.15
C LYS A 79 -11.09 -2.24 19.09
N MET A 80 -11.96 -1.26 18.89
CA MET A 80 -13.05 -1.39 17.91
C MET A 80 -12.59 -1.26 16.45
N PHE A 81 -11.63 -0.36 16.16
CA PHE A 81 -11.37 0.06 14.79
C PHE A 81 -9.91 -0.06 14.33
N PHE A 82 -8.99 -0.47 15.21
CA PHE A 82 -7.58 -0.53 14.88
C PHE A 82 -6.91 -1.87 15.20
N GLU A 83 -7.15 -2.44 16.38
CA GLU A 83 -6.46 -3.62 16.91
C GLU A 83 -6.50 -4.79 15.92
N SER A 84 -7.69 -5.36 15.67
CA SER A 84 -7.86 -6.53 14.81
C SER A 84 -7.38 -6.32 13.37
N TYR A 85 -7.69 -5.15 12.77
CA TYR A 85 -7.23 -4.86 11.41
C TYR A 85 -5.70 -4.76 11.34
N THR A 86 -5.07 -4.09 12.31
CA THR A 86 -3.61 -3.95 12.35
C THR A 86 -2.93 -5.30 12.52
N GLU A 87 -3.47 -6.17 13.38
CA GLU A 87 -2.97 -7.54 13.53
C GLU A 87 -3.09 -8.34 12.23
N LYS A 88 -4.21 -8.27 11.52
CA LYS A 88 -4.37 -8.90 10.20
C LYS A 88 -3.32 -8.41 9.22
N VAL A 89 -3.13 -7.09 9.11
CA VAL A 89 -2.20 -6.48 8.15
C VAL A 89 -0.77 -6.86 8.45
N TRP A 90 -0.35 -6.77 9.72
CA TRP A 90 1.07 -6.93 10.08
C TRP A 90 1.42 -8.31 10.61
N GLY A 91 0.43 -9.13 10.98
CA GLY A 91 0.66 -10.44 11.60
C GLY A 91 1.28 -10.34 12.98
N ARG A 92 1.23 -9.15 13.61
CA ARG A 92 1.76 -8.87 14.94
C ARG A 92 0.82 -7.95 15.69
N HIS A 93 0.82 -8.08 17.02
CA HIS A 93 0.06 -7.15 17.85
C HIS A 93 0.62 -5.73 17.73
N PRO A 94 -0.22 -4.67 17.73
CA PRO A 94 0.24 -3.28 17.62
C PRO A 94 1.25 -2.83 18.67
N SER A 95 1.31 -3.48 19.84
CA SER A 95 2.34 -3.22 20.86
C SER A 95 3.76 -3.67 20.45
N GLU A 96 3.89 -4.48 19.42
CA GLU A 96 5.17 -4.96 18.89
C GLU A 96 5.65 -4.14 17.66
N ILE A 97 4.85 -3.16 17.23
CA ILE A 97 5.12 -2.32 16.05
C ILE A 97 5.56 -0.93 16.52
N SER A 98 6.60 -0.37 15.92
CA SER A 98 7.10 0.97 16.25
C SER A 98 6.02 2.05 16.11
N ALA A 99 6.01 3.00 17.05
CA ALA A 99 5.16 4.20 17.01
C ALA A 99 5.42 5.05 15.76
N GLU A 100 6.64 5.05 15.23
CA GLU A 100 7.04 5.78 14.03
C GLU A 100 6.19 5.41 12.80
N TRP A 101 5.88 4.12 12.63
CA TRP A 101 4.98 3.68 11.57
C TRP A 101 3.60 4.35 11.68
N GLY A 102 3.05 4.43 12.89
CA GLY A 102 1.79 5.12 13.15
C GLY A 102 1.86 6.60 12.81
N ALA A 103 2.97 7.25 13.16
CA ALA A 103 3.20 8.66 12.87
C ALA A 103 3.27 8.94 11.37
N GLN A 104 3.86 8.06 10.57
CA GLN A 104 3.91 8.18 9.12
C GLN A 104 2.56 7.97 8.43
N ARG A 105 1.69 7.11 8.98
CA ARG A 105 0.44 6.68 8.33
C ARG A 105 -0.81 7.38 8.85
N ILE A 106 -0.83 7.74 10.12
CA ILE A 106 -1.99 8.35 10.78
C ILE A 106 -1.69 9.85 10.99
N LYS A 107 -1.12 10.49 9.96
CA LYS A 107 -0.85 11.93 9.97
C LYS A 107 -2.18 12.69 10.07
N GLY A 108 -2.23 13.69 10.94
CA GLY A 108 -3.34 14.66 11.04
C GLY A 108 -4.68 14.15 11.55
N LEU A 109 -4.91 12.84 11.67
CA LEU A 109 -6.13 12.31 12.28
C LEU A 109 -6.12 12.56 13.79
N SER A 110 -6.85 13.57 14.22
CA SER A 110 -7.14 13.80 15.64
C SER A 110 -8.64 13.98 15.83
N ILE A 111 -9.18 13.49 16.94
CA ILE A 111 -10.61 13.68 17.29
C ILE A 111 -10.95 15.18 17.30
N ARG A 112 -10.00 16.03 17.70
CA ARG A 112 -10.18 17.49 17.72
C ARG A 112 -10.38 18.05 16.30
N LYS A 113 -9.57 17.63 15.29
CA LYS A 113 -9.78 18.02 13.89
C LYS A 113 -11.10 17.47 13.35
N ILE A 114 -11.42 16.21 13.63
CA ILE A 114 -12.70 15.61 13.22
C ILE A 114 -13.89 16.39 13.79
N LEU A 115 -13.84 16.80 15.05
CA LEU A 115 -14.89 17.63 15.66
C LEU A 115 -14.93 19.06 15.10
N GLN A 116 -13.78 19.67 14.78
CA GLN A 116 -13.71 20.97 14.12
C GLN A 116 -14.29 20.91 12.71
N ASP A 117 -13.99 19.88 11.91
CA ASP A 117 -14.55 19.69 10.57
C ASP A 117 -16.07 19.49 10.59
N ILE A 118 -16.61 18.85 11.63
CA ILE A 118 -18.06 18.74 11.82
C ILE A 118 -18.68 20.12 12.09
N ALA A 119 -18.04 20.92 12.94
CA ALA A 119 -18.52 22.25 13.26
C ALA A 119 -18.47 23.18 12.02
N THR A 120 -17.41 23.17 11.25
CA THR A 120 -17.25 23.99 10.05
C THR A 120 -18.16 23.53 8.90
N LYS A 121 -18.25 22.23 8.62
CA LYS A 121 -19.14 21.70 7.56
C LYS A 121 -20.64 21.90 7.86
N THR A 122 -21.01 22.09 9.11
CA THR A 122 -22.41 22.46 9.48
C THR A 122 -22.72 23.92 9.10
N PHE A 123 -21.72 24.79 9.08
CA PHE A 123 -21.85 26.19 8.66
C PHE A 123 -21.74 26.38 7.13
N ASP A 124 -20.94 25.53 6.43
CA ASP A 124 -20.69 25.67 4.98
C ASP A 124 -21.73 25.03 4.06
N LYS A 125 -22.79 24.41 4.59
CA LYS A 125 -23.94 23.91 3.79
C LYS A 125 -24.68 24.95 2.97
N PHE A 126 -24.32 26.23 3.10
CA PHE A 126 -24.90 27.35 2.35
C PHE A 126 -24.01 27.93 1.24
N LYS A 127 -22.81 27.39 0.99
CA LYS A 127 -22.01 27.80 -0.17
C LYS A 127 -22.13 26.81 -1.31
N LYS A 128 -22.63 27.28 -2.46
CA LYS A 128 -22.75 26.55 -3.72
C LYS A 128 -21.40 25.95 -4.13
N LEU A 129 -21.44 24.67 -4.46
CA LEU A 129 -20.39 23.94 -5.17
C LEU A 129 -20.39 24.39 -6.64
N ASP A 130 -19.62 25.42 -6.94
CA ASP A 130 -19.18 25.71 -8.29
C ASP A 130 -17.66 25.60 -8.35
N GLU A 131 -17.18 24.82 -9.34
CA GLU A 131 -15.82 24.47 -9.69
C GLU A 131 -15.23 23.24 -8.98
N VAL A 132 -14.99 22.22 -9.82
CA VAL A 132 -14.25 21.01 -9.45
C VAL A 132 -12.77 21.35 -9.39
N ASP A 133 -12.31 21.84 -8.24
CA ASP A 133 -10.88 21.98 -7.98
C ASP A 133 -10.31 20.59 -7.68
N ILE A 134 -9.51 20.07 -8.64
CA ILE A 134 -8.80 18.79 -8.52
C ILE A 134 -7.50 18.98 -7.70
N SER A 135 -7.05 20.22 -7.50
CA SER A 135 -5.86 20.50 -6.70
C SER A 135 -6.17 20.32 -5.21
N GLN A 136 -5.84 19.15 -4.70
CA GLN A 136 -6.01 18.81 -3.28
C GLN A 136 -4.75 19.18 -2.46
N LYS A 137 -4.15 20.35 -2.75
CA LYS A 137 -3.05 20.90 -1.96
C LYS A 137 -3.50 21.01 -0.50
N ASN A 138 -2.71 20.46 0.41
CA ASN A 138 -2.95 20.48 1.86
C ASN A 138 -4.08 19.57 2.35
N VAL A 139 -4.56 18.60 1.55
CA VAL A 139 -5.50 17.57 2.02
C VAL A 139 -4.72 16.33 2.40
N GLU A 140 -4.96 15.82 3.61
CA GLU A 140 -4.40 14.55 4.04
C GLU A 140 -4.87 13.41 3.12
N THR A 141 -3.99 12.49 2.77
CA THR A 141 -4.27 11.38 1.83
C THR A 141 -5.54 10.60 2.21
N SER A 142 -5.84 10.49 3.50
CA SER A 142 -7.04 9.84 4.01
C SER A 142 -8.34 10.63 3.78
N LEU A 143 -8.26 11.93 3.46
CA LEU A 143 -9.39 12.83 3.25
C LEU A 143 -9.67 13.13 1.77
N ILE A 144 -8.89 12.60 0.85
CA ILE A 144 -9.10 12.73 -0.59
C ILE A 144 -10.46 12.14 -0.96
N GLU A 145 -11.34 12.95 -1.55
CA GLU A 145 -12.71 12.56 -1.93
C GLU A 145 -12.82 12.14 -3.40
N LYS A 146 -11.93 12.61 -4.26
CA LYS A 146 -11.91 12.31 -5.70
C LYS A 146 -10.50 12.00 -6.16
N PHE A 147 -10.37 11.14 -7.16
CA PHE A 147 -9.09 10.79 -7.76
C PHE A 147 -9.26 10.42 -9.23
N LEU A 148 -8.16 10.53 -9.98
CA LEU A 148 -8.07 10.05 -11.34
C LEU A 148 -7.74 8.56 -11.34
N TYR A 149 -8.48 7.78 -12.13
CA TYR A 149 -8.32 6.33 -12.18
C TYR A 149 -8.32 5.84 -13.63
N PRO A 150 -7.34 5.01 -14.03
CA PRO A 150 -7.30 4.48 -15.40
C PRO A 150 -8.53 3.63 -15.70
N LYS A 151 -9.07 3.77 -16.91
CA LYS A 151 -10.32 3.13 -17.33
C LYS A 151 -10.36 1.62 -17.06
N TYR A 152 -9.25 0.92 -17.30
CA TYR A 152 -9.11 -0.53 -17.13
C TYR A 152 -8.23 -0.92 -15.92
N GLY A 153 -8.06 -0.02 -14.96
CA GLY A 153 -7.27 -0.27 -13.75
C GLY A 153 -5.85 0.29 -13.79
N PRO A 154 -5.13 0.29 -12.65
CA PRO A 154 -3.83 0.96 -12.53
C PRO A 154 -2.75 0.36 -13.44
N GLY A 155 -2.83 -0.93 -13.77
CA GLY A 155 -1.90 -1.60 -14.68
C GLY A 155 -1.89 -1.01 -16.08
N GLN A 156 -3.02 -0.46 -16.54
CA GLN A 156 -3.16 0.13 -17.87
C GLN A 156 -2.12 1.24 -18.15
N ILE A 157 -1.78 2.05 -17.17
CA ILE A 157 -0.75 3.10 -17.33
C ILE A 157 0.60 2.47 -17.68
N TRP A 158 0.96 1.42 -16.96
CA TRP A 158 2.26 0.76 -17.14
C TRP A 158 2.34 -0.04 -18.42
N GLU A 159 1.25 -0.69 -18.83
CA GLU A 159 1.13 -1.35 -20.14
C GLU A 159 1.28 -0.34 -21.27
N PHE A 160 0.65 0.83 -21.14
CA PHE A 160 0.78 1.91 -22.12
C PHE A 160 2.22 2.43 -22.17
N VAL A 161 2.83 2.73 -21.03
CA VAL A 161 4.22 3.20 -20.96
C VAL A 161 5.18 2.17 -21.55
N ALA A 162 5.03 0.88 -21.22
CA ALA A 162 5.87 -0.18 -21.77
C ALA A 162 5.76 -0.24 -23.30
N LYS A 163 4.54 -0.18 -23.83
CA LYS A 163 4.30 -0.18 -25.29
C LYS A 163 4.93 1.03 -26.00
N GLU A 164 4.86 2.20 -25.40
CA GLU A 164 5.50 3.42 -25.95
C GLU A 164 7.05 3.32 -25.89
N LEU A 165 7.58 2.68 -24.85
CA LEU A 165 9.02 2.48 -24.70
C LEU A 165 9.56 1.43 -25.69
N GLU A 166 8.82 0.37 -25.94
CA GLU A 166 9.18 -0.68 -26.91
C GLU A 166 9.31 -0.15 -28.36
N GLN A 167 8.66 0.98 -28.67
CA GLN A 167 8.79 1.65 -29.96
C GLN A 167 10.08 2.48 -30.10
N ARG A 168 10.88 2.59 -29.04
CA ARG A 168 12.12 3.36 -29.05
C ARG A 168 13.32 2.44 -29.22
N ASP A 169 14.13 2.66 -30.23
CA ASP A 169 15.34 1.88 -30.51
C ASP A 169 16.37 1.85 -29.37
N CYS A 170 16.29 2.81 -28.45
CA CYS A 170 17.19 2.91 -27.30
C CYS A 170 16.71 2.18 -26.04
N VAL A 171 15.54 1.51 -26.09
CA VAL A 171 14.96 0.80 -24.96
C VAL A 171 14.77 -0.67 -25.29
N THR A 172 15.16 -1.55 -24.39
CA THR A 172 14.89 -2.98 -24.46
C THR A 172 14.23 -3.44 -23.15
N ILE A 173 13.09 -4.11 -23.26
CA ILE A 173 12.35 -4.66 -22.12
C ILE A 173 12.47 -6.18 -22.13
N HIS A 174 13.06 -6.75 -21.09
CA HIS A 174 13.19 -8.19 -20.88
C HIS A 174 12.17 -8.66 -19.85
N MET A 175 11.00 -9.10 -20.30
CA MET A 175 9.99 -9.70 -19.43
C MET A 175 10.40 -11.12 -18.99
N ASN A 176 9.86 -11.59 -17.86
CA ASN A 176 10.14 -12.93 -17.31
C ASN A 176 11.64 -13.24 -17.16
N SER A 177 12.40 -12.21 -16.81
CA SER A 177 13.85 -12.28 -16.67
C SER A 177 14.24 -11.97 -15.22
N ARG A 178 14.87 -12.94 -14.56
CA ARG A 178 15.27 -12.83 -13.16
C ARG A 178 16.75 -12.48 -13.05
N LEU A 179 17.04 -11.38 -12.38
CA LEU A 179 18.40 -10.98 -12.03
C LEU A 179 19.01 -12.00 -11.06
N THR A 180 20.25 -12.42 -11.34
CA THR A 180 20.99 -13.41 -10.55
C THR A 180 22.35 -12.93 -10.09
N GLY A 181 22.87 -11.84 -10.67
CA GLY A 181 24.15 -11.28 -10.26
C GLY A 181 24.36 -9.84 -10.70
N ILE A 182 25.01 -9.05 -9.85
CA ILE A 182 25.52 -7.71 -10.14
C ILE A 182 26.98 -7.68 -9.72
N GLU A 183 27.89 -7.53 -10.68
CA GLU A 183 29.32 -7.39 -10.43
C GLU A 183 29.72 -5.94 -10.67
N VAL A 184 30.00 -5.22 -9.59
CA VAL A 184 30.46 -3.82 -9.68
C VAL A 184 31.97 -3.81 -10.00
N GLY A 185 32.31 -3.29 -11.18
CA GLY A 185 33.69 -3.26 -11.67
C GLY A 185 34.50 -2.13 -11.04
N THR A 186 35.73 -2.47 -10.64
CA THR A 186 36.69 -1.51 -10.06
C THR A 186 37.67 -0.95 -11.10
N GLN A 187 37.94 -1.67 -12.16
CA GLN A 187 38.95 -1.28 -13.17
C GLN A 187 38.39 -0.70 -14.46
N SER A 188 37.14 -1.02 -14.83
CA SER A 188 36.54 -0.59 -16.11
C SER A 188 35.42 0.44 -15.96
N ASN A 189 35.10 0.90 -14.75
CA ASN A 189 33.92 1.72 -14.43
C ASN A 189 32.58 1.14 -14.95
N LYS A 190 32.57 -0.11 -15.41
CA LYS A 190 31.37 -0.79 -15.95
C LYS A 190 30.88 -1.84 -14.96
N THR A 191 29.57 -1.91 -14.81
CA THR A 191 28.90 -2.92 -13.99
C THR A 191 28.39 -4.04 -14.89
N LYS A 192 28.62 -5.30 -14.50
CA LYS A 192 28.07 -6.47 -15.18
C LYS A 192 26.83 -6.94 -14.47
N VAL A 193 25.78 -7.22 -15.23
CA VAL A 193 24.51 -7.71 -14.74
C VAL A 193 24.23 -9.06 -15.37
N LYS A 194 23.97 -10.08 -14.53
CA LYS A 194 23.61 -11.42 -14.95
C LYS A 194 22.14 -11.68 -14.66
N TYR A 195 21.43 -12.25 -15.62
CA TYR A 195 20.02 -12.57 -15.46
C TYR A 195 19.66 -13.86 -16.21
N VAL A 196 18.63 -14.54 -15.75
CA VAL A 196 18.10 -15.76 -16.36
C VAL A 196 16.77 -15.42 -17.02
N CYS A 197 16.62 -15.74 -18.29
CA CYS A 197 15.39 -15.59 -19.06
C CYS A 197 14.40 -16.74 -18.80
N SER A 198 13.17 -16.62 -19.31
CA SER A 198 12.13 -17.64 -19.17
C SER A 198 12.47 -19.00 -19.77
N ASP A 199 13.37 -19.04 -20.77
CA ASP A 199 13.93 -20.24 -21.39
C ASP A 199 15.02 -20.94 -20.56
N GLY A 200 15.43 -20.33 -19.45
CA GLY A 200 16.49 -20.81 -18.57
C GLY A 200 17.90 -20.35 -18.98
N ASP A 201 18.04 -19.61 -20.06
CA ASP A 201 19.32 -19.09 -20.53
C ASP A 201 19.85 -18.01 -19.58
N LEU A 202 21.13 -18.20 -19.18
CA LEU A 202 21.88 -17.18 -18.45
C LEU A 202 22.45 -16.17 -19.45
N LYS A 203 22.09 -14.90 -19.27
CA LYS A 203 22.58 -13.77 -20.06
C LYS A 203 23.35 -12.78 -19.20
N GLU A 204 24.29 -12.09 -19.83
CA GLU A 204 25.09 -11.03 -19.21
C GLU A 204 24.99 -9.76 -20.06
N LEU A 205 24.90 -8.63 -19.40
CA LEU A 205 25.03 -7.32 -20.02
C LEU A 205 25.93 -6.41 -19.18
N THR A 206 26.51 -5.42 -19.83
CA THR A 206 27.37 -4.41 -19.17
C THR A 206 26.68 -3.06 -19.23
N CYS A 207 26.64 -2.36 -18.10
CA CYS A 207 26.01 -1.06 -17.98
C CYS A 207 26.83 -0.08 -17.16
N ASP A 208 26.52 1.19 -17.27
CA ASP A 208 27.12 2.26 -16.47
C ASP A 208 26.42 2.39 -15.11
N PHE A 209 25.11 2.19 -15.07
CA PHE A 209 24.28 2.32 -13.86
C PHE A 209 23.30 1.18 -13.73
N VAL A 210 22.99 0.84 -12.49
CA VAL A 210 21.92 -0.09 -12.10
C VAL A 210 20.92 0.66 -11.23
N VAL A 211 19.68 0.70 -11.68
CA VAL A 211 18.56 1.28 -10.91
C VAL A 211 17.67 0.12 -10.45
N SER A 212 17.70 -0.18 -9.16
CA SER A 212 17.04 -1.36 -8.59
C SER A 212 15.75 -0.99 -7.88
N THR A 213 14.67 -1.67 -8.26
CA THR A 213 13.38 -1.68 -7.55
C THR A 213 13.16 -2.96 -6.75
N MET A 214 14.13 -3.90 -6.81
CA MET A 214 14.05 -5.18 -6.12
C MET A 214 14.03 -5.02 -4.59
N PRO A 215 13.43 -5.96 -3.85
CA PRO A 215 13.64 -6.05 -2.41
C PRO A 215 15.13 -6.04 -2.06
N ILE A 216 15.51 -5.22 -1.09
CA ILE A 216 16.93 -5.11 -0.66
C ILE A 216 17.51 -6.48 -0.32
N SER A 217 16.72 -7.37 0.31
CA SER A 217 17.15 -8.72 0.63
C SER A 217 17.58 -9.52 -0.61
N HIS A 218 16.87 -9.40 -1.74
CA HIS A 218 17.24 -10.06 -2.99
C HIS A 218 18.42 -9.37 -3.68
N LEU A 219 18.47 -8.03 -3.61
CA LEU A 219 19.57 -7.27 -4.19
C LEU A 219 20.91 -7.68 -3.58
N VAL A 220 21.00 -7.75 -2.25
CA VAL A 220 22.26 -8.07 -1.57
C VAL A 220 22.71 -9.51 -1.79
N GLU A 221 21.80 -10.43 -2.12
CA GLU A 221 22.13 -11.79 -2.54
C GLU A 221 22.77 -11.84 -3.94
N CYS A 222 22.38 -10.92 -4.81
CA CYS A 222 22.90 -10.81 -6.17
C CYS A 222 24.16 -9.94 -6.27
N LEU A 223 24.47 -9.14 -5.25
CA LEU A 223 25.51 -8.13 -5.30
C LEU A 223 26.89 -8.72 -5.00
N SER A 224 27.79 -8.69 -5.96
CA SER A 224 29.21 -9.04 -5.81
C SER A 224 30.05 -7.80 -6.02
N ILE A 225 30.90 -7.49 -5.04
CA ILE A 225 31.85 -6.39 -5.13
C ILE A 225 33.25 -6.96 -4.93
N SER A 226 34.22 -6.44 -5.66
CA SER A 226 35.62 -6.84 -5.53
C SER A 226 36.06 -6.77 -4.06
N GLU A 227 36.90 -7.73 -3.63
CA GLU A 227 37.35 -7.88 -2.22
C GLU A 227 37.93 -6.60 -1.60
N LYS A 228 38.34 -5.62 -2.41
CA LYS A 228 38.89 -4.33 -1.94
C LYS A 228 37.82 -3.33 -1.52
N ASP A 229 36.60 -3.44 -2.07
CA ASP A 229 35.49 -2.53 -1.81
C ASP A 229 34.32 -3.33 -1.21
N LYS A 230 34.38 -3.63 0.08
CA LYS A 230 33.27 -4.31 0.79
C LYS A 230 32.01 -3.45 0.70
N ALA A 231 31.01 -3.92 -0.04
CA ALA A 231 29.74 -3.21 -0.18
C ALA A 231 29.00 -3.04 1.14
N LEU A 232 28.95 -4.12 1.91
CA LEU A 232 28.31 -4.12 3.23
C LEU A 232 29.21 -4.84 4.25
N SER A 233 29.19 -4.34 5.47
CA SER A 233 29.68 -5.06 6.64
C SER A 233 28.89 -6.36 6.79
N LYS A 234 29.50 -7.37 7.40
CA LYS A 234 28.83 -8.68 7.61
C LYS A 234 27.52 -8.52 8.38
N SER A 235 27.49 -7.66 9.41
CA SER A 235 26.27 -7.42 10.19
C SER A 235 25.16 -6.79 9.37
N ASN A 236 25.46 -5.79 8.52
CA ASN A 236 24.49 -5.14 7.66
C ASN A 236 24.03 -6.04 6.53
N LEU A 237 24.89 -6.90 6.00
CA LEU A 237 24.51 -7.93 5.02
C LEU A 237 23.51 -8.93 5.62
N ASP A 238 23.79 -9.43 6.83
CA ASP A 238 22.92 -10.36 7.54
C ASP A 238 21.56 -9.70 7.90
N ALA A 239 21.58 -8.44 8.31
CA ALA A 239 20.37 -7.66 8.58
C ALA A 239 19.56 -7.40 7.30
N ALA A 240 20.22 -7.02 6.19
CA ALA A 240 19.57 -6.77 4.91
C ALA A 240 18.86 -8.01 4.35
N LYS A 241 19.47 -9.19 4.46
CA LYS A 241 18.83 -10.45 4.08
C LYS A 241 17.58 -10.79 4.88
N LYS A 242 17.53 -10.33 6.14
CA LYS A 242 16.43 -10.59 7.08
C LYS A 242 15.40 -9.45 7.14
N LEU A 243 15.50 -8.43 6.28
CA LEU A 243 14.51 -7.35 6.25
C LEU A 243 13.10 -7.92 6.09
N PRO A 244 12.17 -7.57 7.00
CA PRO A 244 10.85 -8.17 7.04
C PRO A 244 9.93 -7.58 5.96
N TYR A 245 9.08 -8.44 5.41
CA TYR A 245 8.02 -8.07 4.49
C TYR A 245 6.72 -8.75 4.90
N ARG A 246 5.60 -8.25 4.39
CA ARG A 246 4.32 -8.97 4.35
C ARG A 246 4.05 -9.39 2.92
N ASP A 247 3.67 -10.63 2.76
CA ASP A 247 3.16 -11.18 1.53
C ASP A 247 1.67 -10.91 1.41
N PHE A 248 1.14 -11.01 0.22
CA PHE A 248 -0.21 -10.58 -0.06
C PHE A 248 -0.93 -11.57 -0.97
N LEU A 249 -2.15 -11.85 -0.63
CA LEU A 249 -2.98 -12.76 -1.36
C LEU A 249 -4.31 -12.09 -1.68
N THR A 250 -4.71 -12.12 -2.93
CA THR A 250 -6.01 -11.62 -3.36
C THR A 250 -6.83 -12.76 -3.92
N VAL A 251 -8.01 -12.98 -3.35
CA VAL A 251 -9.02 -13.86 -3.91
C VAL A 251 -10.05 -13.03 -4.66
N GLY A 252 -10.02 -13.10 -5.98
CA GLY A 252 -11.00 -12.46 -6.85
C GLY A 252 -12.27 -13.33 -6.92
N ILE A 253 -13.43 -12.74 -6.63
CA ILE A 253 -14.73 -13.40 -6.68
C ILE A 253 -15.67 -12.62 -7.60
N LEU A 254 -16.27 -13.32 -8.56
CA LEU A 254 -17.36 -12.80 -9.40
C LEU A 254 -18.69 -13.26 -8.82
N LEU A 255 -19.58 -12.31 -8.54
CA LEU A 255 -20.90 -12.53 -7.94
C LEU A 255 -22.01 -11.99 -8.84
N ARG A 256 -23.22 -12.57 -8.71
CA ARG A 256 -24.45 -11.98 -9.28
C ARG A 256 -24.89 -10.76 -8.52
N ASP A 257 -24.84 -10.82 -7.20
CA ASP A 257 -25.22 -9.70 -6.33
C ASP A 257 -24.25 -9.52 -5.16
N LEU A 258 -24.15 -8.29 -4.66
CA LEU A 258 -23.33 -7.87 -3.53
C LEU A 258 -24.06 -6.74 -2.79
N HIS A 259 -24.30 -6.91 -1.51
CA HIS A 259 -24.95 -5.93 -0.65
C HIS A 259 -24.23 -5.77 0.69
N GLY A 260 -24.56 -4.74 1.45
CA GLY A 260 -24.09 -4.59 2.83
C GLY A 260 -24.77 -5.56 3.79
N PRO A 261 -24.25 -5.71 5.02
CA PRO A 261 -24.75 -6.70 5.99
C PRO A 261 -26.24 -6.62 6.33
N ASN A 262 -26.87 -5.47 6.11
CA ASN A 262 -28.32 -5.25 6.31
C ASN A 262 -29.04 -4.92 4.99
N GLY A 263 -28.53 -5.36 3.87
CA GLY A 263 -29.10 -5.13 2.54
C GLY A 263 -28.80 -3.73 1.96
N GLU A 264 -27.84 -2.98 2.53
CA GLU A 264 -27.47 -1.67 2.00
C GLU A 264 -26.73 -1.81 0.67
N GLU A 265 -26.91 -0.83 -0.20
CA GLU A 265 -26.10 -0.70 -1.42
C GLU A 265 -24.63 -0.41 -1.06
N LEU A 266 -23.72 -1.09 -1.78
CA LEU A 266 -22.29 -0.93 -1.64
C LEU A 266 -21.72 -0.14 -2.83
N ASP A 267 -21.65 1.16 -2.69
CA ASP A 267 -21.00 2.10 -3.60
C ASP A 267 -19.54 2.42 -3.19
N ASP A 268 -18.99 1.63 -2.26
CA ASP A 268 -17.62 1.73 -1.79
C ASP A 268 -16.64 1.24 -2.82
N THR A 269 -15.48 1.91 -2.94
CA THR A 269 -14.34 1.40 -3.69
C THR A 269 -13.70 0.23 -2.97
N TRP A 270 -13.61 0.32 -1.63
CA TRP A 270 -13.21 -0.81 -0.77
C TRP A 270 -13.82 -0.73 0.62
N LEU A 271 -13.85 -1.88 1.28
CA LEU A 271 -14.28 -2.03 2.67
C LEU A 271 -13.10 -2.51 3.52
N TYR A 272 -12.92 -1.91 4.69
CA TYR A 272 -12.02 -2.42 5.73
C TYR A 272 -12.77 -3.40 6.62
N VAL A 273 -12.20 -4.57 6.90
CA VAL A 273 -12.88 -5.62 7.66
C VAL A 273 -12.27 -5.73 9.06
N GLN A 274 -13.00 -5.24 10.06
CA GLN A 274 -12.58 -5.24 11.48
C GLN A 274 -13.17 -6.42 12.28
N GLU A 275 -13.79 -7.39 11.59
CA GLU A 275 -14.33 -8.58 12.25
C GLU A 275 -13.20 -9.55 12.63
N PRO A 276 -13.06 -9.92 13.92
CA PRO A 276 -11.94 -10.76 14.37
C PRO A 276 -12.06 -12.24 13.94
N ASN A 277 -13.27 -12.68 13.60
CA ASN A 277 -13.57 -14.07 13.21
C ASN A 277 -13.27 -14.40 11.74
N VAL A 278 -12.91 -13.41 10.93
CA VAL A 278 -12.53 -13.60 9.51
C VAL A 278 -11.08 -13.15 9.28
N LYS A 279 -10.40 -13.79 8.35
CA LYS A 279 -9.00 -13.49 8.00
C LYS A 279 -8.89 -12.34 6.99
N VAL A 280 -9.93 -12.11 6.18
CA VAL A 280 -9.93 -11.02 5.20
C VAL A 280 -9.74 -9.67 5.89
N GLY A 281 -8.78 -8.88 5.39
CA GLY A 281 -8.50 -7.55 5.91
C GLY A 281 -9.22 -6.44 5.16
N ARG A 282 -9.36 -6.58 3.83
CA ARG A 282 -9.97 -5.57 2.98
C ARG A 282 -10.68 -6.22 1.79
N ILE A 283 -11.78 -5.62 1.34
CA ILE A 283 -12.53 -6.07 0.17
C ILE A 283 -12.57 -4.92 -0.84
N GLN A 284 -12.02 -5.14 -2.03
CA GLN A 284 -12.10 -4.22 -3.17
C GLN A 284 -13.38 -4.49 -3.94
N ILE A 285 -14.07 -3.44 -4.42
CA ILE A 285 -15.23 -3.56 -5.31
C ILE A 285 -14.87 -2.91 -6.64
N PHE A 286 -14.41 -3.72 -7.60
CA PHE A 286 -13.81 -3.21 -8.83
C PHE A 286 -14.78 -2.44 -9.72
N ASN A 287 -16.07 -2.77 -9.69
CA ASN A 287 -17.12 -2.00 -10.39
C ASN A 287 -17.13 -0.52 -9.99
N ASN A 288 -16.85 -0.24 -8.71
CA ASN A 288 -16.90 1.11 -8.16
C ASN A 288 -15.61 1.90 -8.43
N TRP A 289 -14.49 1.22 -8.64
CA TRP A 289 -13.26 1.83 -9.15
C TRP A 289 -13.43 2.25 -10.62
N SER A 290 -13.88 1.34 -11.47
CA SER A 290 -14.22 1.63 -12.85
C SER A 290 -15.27 0.65 -13.37
N PRO A 291 -16.37 1.14 -13.96
CA PRO A 291 -17.39 0.27 -14.56
C PRO A 291 -16.89 -0.48 -15.80
N TYR A 292 -15.69 -0.16 -16.29
CA TYR A 292 -15.07 -0.81 -17.45
C TYR A 292 -14.18 -2.00 -17.07
N MET A 293 -13.89 -2.19 -15.78
CA MET A 293 -13.13 -3.35 -15.30
C MET A 293 -13.96 -4.64 -15.25
N VAL A 294 -15.27 -4.54 -15.36
CA VAL A 294 -16.17 -5.69 -15.32
C VAL A 294 -16.91 -5.81 -16.64
N LYS A 295 -16.78 -6.95 -17.33
CA LYS A 295 -17.33 -7.17 -18.67
C LYS A 295 -18.86 -7.10 -18.64
N ASP A 296 -19.49 -7.83 -17.71
CA ASP A 296 -20.93 -7.78 -17.48
C ASP A 296 -21.21 -6.89 -16.27
N LYS A 297 -21.79 -5.73 -16.52
CA LYS A 297 -22.07 -4.70 -15.49
C LYS A 297 -23.13 -5.12 -14.48
N GLN A 298 -23.92 -6.15 -14.75
CA GLN A 298 -24.88 -6.72 -13.79
C GLN A 298 -24.17 -7.49 -12.70
N ASN A 299 -23.04 -8.11 -13.02
CA ASN A 299 -22.24 -8.84 -12.07
C ASN A 299 -21.34 -7.91 -11.24
N LYS A 300 -20.94 -8.40 -10.07
CA LYS A 300 -20.03 -7.73 -9.15
C LYS A 300 -18.70 -8.47 -9.12
N TRP A 301 -17.61 -7.77 -9.43
CA TRP A 301 -16.26 -8.29 -9.32
C TRP A 301 -15.58 -7.70 -8.11
N ILE A 302 -15.20 -8.55 -7.16
CA ILE A 302 -14.58 -8.14 -5.91
C ILE A 302 -13.24 -8.84 -5.70
N GLY A 303 -12.36 -8.21 -4.91
CA GLY A 303 -11.10 -8.79 -4.46
C GLY A 303 -11.03 -8.81 -2.94
N LEU A 304 -10.95 -10.00 -2.36
CA LEU A 304 -10.71 -10.18 -0.94
C LEU A 304 -9.20 -10.22 -0.71
N GLU A 305 -8.71 -9.34 0.14
CA GLU A 305 -7.30 -9.14 0.40
C GLU A 305 -6.90 -9.73 1.75
N TYR A 306 -5.94 -10.64 1.69
CA TYR A 306 -5.35 -11.32 2.84
C TYR A 306 -3.88 -10.96 2.96
N PHE A 307 -3.48 -10.58 4.16
CA PHE A 307 -2.08 -10.29 4.50
C PHE A 307 -1.50 -11.53 5.18
N CYS A 308 -0.44 -12.06 4.63
CA CYS A 308 0.14 -13.32 5.09
C CYS A 308 1.65 -13.31 5.02
N GLN A 309 2.26 -14.43 5.37
CA GLN A 309 3.64 -14.77 5.11
C GLN A 309 3.69 -16.03 4.24
N LYS A 310 4.77 -16.19 3.50
CA LYS A 310 5.00 -17.37 2.64
C LYS A 310 4.95 -18.69 3.43
N ASP A 311 5.21 -18.65 4.72
CA ASP A 311 5.19 -19.81 5.62
C ASP A 311 3.84 -20.01 6.32
N ASP A 312 2.86 -19.11 6.10
CA ASP A 312 1.54 -19.21 6.72
C ASP A 312 0.69 -20.31 6.08
N GLU A 313 -0.28 -20.83 6.85
CA GLU A 313 -1.31 -21.75 6.38
C GLU A 313 -2.03 -21.21 5.13
N LEU A 314 -2.40 -19.92 5.12
CA LEU A 314 -3.06 -19.28 3.99
C LEU A 314 -2.24 -19.36 2.70
N TRP A 315 -0.92 -19.20 2.78
CA TRP A 315 -0.07 -19.27 1.59
C TRP A 315 0.03 -20.68 1.01
N SER A 316 -0.01 -21.69 1.86
CA SER A 316 0.08 -23.11 1.46
C SER A 316 -1.23 -23.68 0.92
N MET A 317 -2.39 -23.03 1.17
CA MET A 317 -3.68 -23.44 0.64
C MET A 317 -3.71 -23.44 -0.90
N SER A 318 -4.43 -24.39 -1.47
CA SER A 318 -4.75 -24.43 -2.89
C SER A 318 -5.69 -23.29 -3.28
N ASN A 319 -5.75 -22.97 -4.57
CA ASN A 319 -6.65 -21.93 -5.07
C ASN A 319 -8.13 -22.23 -4.76
N SER A 320 -8.52 -23.50 -4.79
CA SER A 320 -9.90 -23.91 -4.44
C SER A 320 -10.20 -23.63 -2.98
N GLU A 321 -9.33 -24.05 -2.06
CA GLU A 321 -9.51 -23.84 -0.62
C GLU A 321 -9.56 -22.35 -0.26
N LEU A 322 -8.75 -21.51 -0.94
CA LEU A 322 -8.78 -20.07 -0.76
C LEU A 322 -10.07 -19.43 -1.27
N ILE A 323 -10.62 -19.91 -2.37
CA ILE A 323 -11.93 -19.46 -2.89
C ILE A 323 -13.04 -19.86 -1.92
N ASP A 324 -13.02 -21.09 -1.41
CA ASP A 324 -14.01 -21.58 -0.44
C ASP A 324 -13.94 -20.80 0.88
N LEU A 325 -12.73 -20.49 1.37
CA LEU A 325 -12.52 -19.62 2.53
C LEU A 325 -13.12 -18.22 2.29
N ALA A 326 -12.80 -17.62 1.15
CA ALA A 326 -13.28 -16.28 0.80
C ALA A 326 -14.82 -16.22 0.72
N LEU A 327 -15.45 -17.23 0.13
CA LEU A 327 -16.92 -17.35 0.07
C LEU A 327 -17.52 -17.51 1.46
N LYS A 328 -16.95 -18.39 2.30
CA LYS A 328 -17.39 -18.55 3.68
C LYS A 328 -17.36 -17.24 4.44
N GLU A 329 -16.26 -16.49 4.34
CA GLU A 329 -16.13 -15.20 5.02
C GLU A 329 -17.10 -14.14 4.49
N LEU A 330 -17.37 -14.11 3.17
CA LEU A 330 -18.41 -13.23 2.59
C LEU A 330 -19.80 -13.54 3.16
N TYR A 331 -20.14 -14.84 3.32
CA TYR A 331 -21.42 -15.26 3.93
C TYR A 331 -21.48 -14.90 5.41
N GLU A 332 -20.40 -15.10 6.15
CA GLU A 332 -20.31 -14.70 7.55
C GLU A 332 -20.45 -13.19 7.73
N LEU A 333 -19.91 -12.39 6.82
CA LEU A 333 -20.07 -10.94 6.79
C LEU A 333 -21.47 -10.50 6.32
N GLY A 334 -22.26 -11.38 5.74
CA GLY A 334 -23.60 -11.10 5.20
C GLY A 334 -23.55 -10.22 3.95
N LEU A 335 -22.56 -10.39 3.08
CA LEU A 335 -22.34 -9.56 1.89
C LEU A 335 -22.91 -10.16 0.61
N CYS A 336 -23.15 -11.47 0.58
CA CYS A 336 -23.78 -12.19 -0.52
C CYS A 336 -24.39 -13.51 -0.03
N SER A 337 -25.13 -14.19 -0.90
CA SER A 337 -25.67 -15.54 -0.68
C SER A 337 -24.88 -16.59 -1.48
N GLN A 338 -25.04 -17.88 -1.14
CA GLN A 338 -24.35 -18.96 -1.86
C GLN A 338 -24.73 -19.02 -3.34
N SER A 339 -25.94 -18.64 -3.70
CA SER A 339 -26.43 -18.63 -5.08
C SER A 339 -25.79 -17.55 -5.95
N ASP A 340 -25.13 -16.57 -5.33
CA ASP A 340 -24.53 -15.44 -6.06
C ASP A 340 -23.18 -15.75 -6.67
N PHE A 341 -22.48 -16.77 -6.20
CA PHE A 341 -21.15 -17.14 -6.70
C PHE A 341 -21.20 -17.59 -8.17
N LEU A 342 -20.31 -17.03 -8.97
CA LEU A 342 -20.15 -17.37 -10.39
C LEU A 342 -18.76 -17.95 -10.69
N LYS A 343 -17.70 -17.28 -10.24
CA LYS A 343 -16.31 -17.67 -10.53
C LYS A 343 -15.35 -17.08 -9.50
N GLY A 344 -14.25 -17.78 -9.23
CA GLY A 344 -13.15 -17.30 -8.41
C GLY A 344 -11.79 -17.42 -9.09
N THR A 345 -10.83 -16.61 -8.64
CA THR A 345 -9.41 -16.69 -9.02
C THR A 345 -8.56 -16.27 -7.83
N VAL A 346 -7.30 -16.67 -7.82
CA VAL A 346 -6.35 -16.36 -6.75
C VAL A 346 -5.07 -15.78 -7.33
N LEU A 347 -4.59 -14.72 -6.72
CA LEU A 347 -3.28 -14.12 -6.98
C LEU A 347 -2.49 -14.08 -5.68
N LYS A 348 -1.26 -14.58 -5.70
CA LYS A 348 -0.30 -14.54 -4.58
C LYS A 348 0.88 -13.67 -4.97
N GLU A 349 1.23 -12.72 -4.13
CA GLU A 349 2.33 -11.78 -4.38
C GLU A 349 3.26 -11.71 -3.17
N GLU A 350 4.53 -12.12 -3.38
CA GLU A 350 5.55 -12.09 -2.32
C GLU A 350 6.06 -10.66 -2.10
N LYS A 351 6.45 -10.35 -0.85
CA LYS A 351 7.14 -9.10 -0.47
C LYS A 351 6.42 -7.81 -0.90
N THR A 352 5.10 -7.82 -0.79
CA THR A 352 4.27 -6.69 -1.23
C THR A 352 4.42 -5.46 -0.33
N TYR A 353 4.57 -5.68 0.98
CA TYR A 353 4.68 -4.60 1.96
C TYR A 353 5.97 -4.69 2.77
N PRO A 354 6.89 -3.72 2.64
CA PRO A 354 8.01 -3.57 3.59
C PRO A 354 7.46 -3.39 5.01
N ALA A 355 7.99 -4.14 5.96
CA ALA A 355 7.56 -4.09 7.35
C ALA A 355 8.62 -3.40 8.24
N TYR A 356 8.16 -2.75 9.32
CA TYR A 356 8.96 -1.84 10.16
C TYR A 356 9.17 -2.42 11.55
N PHE A 357 9.73 -3.62 11.59
CA PHE A 357 10.07 -4.32 12.84
C PHE A 357 11.33 -5.19 12.65
N ASP A 358 11.82 -5.82 13.69
CA ASP A 358 13.02 -6.69 13.70
C ASP A 358 14.24 -5.99 13.07
N SER A 359 14.84 -6.58 12.02
CA SER A 359 16.02 -6.05 11.35
C SER A 359 15.82 -4.71 10.62
N TYR A 360 14.58 -4.19 10.56
CA TYR A 360 14.33 -2.83 10.09
C TYR A 360 15.07 -1.77 10.92
N ALA A 361 15.36 -2.03 12.18
CA ALA A 361 16.16 -1.14 13.01
C ALA A 361 17.54 -0.79 12.40
N GLU A 362 18.06 -1.66 11.53
CA GLU A 362 19.34 -1.48 10.84
C GLU A 362 19.21 -0.80 9.48
N ILE A 363 18.01 -0.38 9.06
CA ILE A 363 17.77 0.14 7.70
C ILE A 363 18.64 1.34 7.34
N GLU A 364 18.89 2.26 8.28
CA GLU A 364 19.73 3.42 8.04
C GLU A 364 21.22 3.05 7.87
N ASN A 365 21.68 2.02 8.57
CA ASN A 365 23.05 1.51 8.40
C ASN A 365 23.21 0.79 7.06
N ILE A 366 22.22 -0.02 6.67
CA ILE A 366 22.18 -0.71 5.37
C ILE A 366 22.14 0.31 4.23
N LYS A 367 21.26 1.30 4.31
CA LYS A 367 21.15 2.41 3.36
C LYS A 367 22.48 3.10 3.17
N ARG A 368 23.13 3.52 4.28
CA ARG A 368 24.40 4.27 4.26
C ARG A 368 25.50 3.52 3.52
N GLU A 369 25.58 2.21 3.65
CA GLU A 369 26.55 1.40 2.94
C GLU A 369 26.17 1.22 1.45
N LEU A 370 24.89 0.95 1.14
CA LEU A 370 24.44 0.72 -0.24
C LEU A 370 24.54 1.97 -1.12
N ILE A 371 24.28 3.16 -0.60
CA ILE A 371 24.38 4.40 -1.37
C ILE A 371 25.82 4.77 -1.76
N GLN A 372 26.84 4.24 -1.06
CA GLN A 372 28.24 4.44 -1.42
C GLN A 372 28.63 3.69 -2.72
N ILE A 373 27.85 2.70 -3.13
CA ILE A 373 28.10 1.95 -4.37
C ILE A 373 27.72 2.85 -5.55
N LYS A 374 28.71 3.52 -6.16
CA LYS A 374 28.50 4.59 -7.16
C LYS A 374 27.48 4.24 -8.26
N PRO A 375 27.60 3.09 -9.00
CA PRO A 375 26.69 2.79 -10.10
C PRO A 375 25.30 2.30 -9.67
N LEU A 376 25.05 2.10 -8.37
CA LEU A 376 23.80 1.52 -7.87
C LEU A 376 22.87 2.59 -7.29
N PHE A 377 21.62 2.59 -7.75
CA PHE A 377 20.52 3.39 -7.21
C PHE A 377 19.40 2.48 -6.74
N LEU A 378 18.82 2.81 -5.58
CA LEU A 378 17.71 2.09 -4.97
C LEU A 378 16.49 2.99 -5.00
N ILE A 379 15.41 2.53 -5.63
CA ILE A 379 14.20 3.32 -5.82
C ILE A 379 12.92 2.53 -5.56
N GLY A 380 11.82 3.23 -5.44
CA GLY A 380 10.49 2.63 -5.32
C GLY A 380 10.20 2.08 -3.92
N ARG A 381 9.21 1.19 -3.83
CA ARG A 381 8.77 0.63 -2.55
C ARG A 381 9.77 -0.38 -1.99
N ASN A 382 10.08 -1.41 -2.76
CA ASN A 382 10.89 -2.54 -2.29
C ASN A 382 12.39 -2.26 -2.37
N GLY A 383 12.85 -1.51 -3.39
CA GLY A 383 14.24 -1.12 -3.51
C GLY A 383 14.73 -0.19 -2.38
N MET A 384 13.81 0.54 -1.75
CA MET A 384 14.11 1.41 -0.61
C MET A 384 13.63 0.83 0.73
N HIS A 385 13.00 -0.33 0.73
CA HIS A 385 12.30 -0.88 1.90
C HIS A 385 11.40 0.16 2.58
N LYS A 386 10.66 0.93 1.79
CA LYS A 386 9.84 2.06 2.23
C LYS A 386 8.44 1.94 1.70
N TYR A 387 7.43 2.23 2.52
CA TYR A 387 6.03 2.09 2.12
C TYR A 387 5.60 3.19 1.13
N ASN A 388 6.22 3.21 -0.03
CA ASN A 388 5.91 4.13 -1.11
C ASN A 388 4.65 3.71 -1.87
N ASN A 389 3.79 4.66 -2.21
CA ASN A 389 2.72 4.48 -3.20
C ASN A 389 3.31 4.65 -4.61
N GLN A 390 2.47 4.55 -5.66
CA GLN A 390 2.94 4.65 -7.05
C GLN A 390 3.57 6.03 -7.35
N ASP A 391 2.94 7.12 -6.91
CA ASP A 391 3.42 8.49 -7.03
C ASP A 391 4.81 8.68 -6.41
N HIS A 392 5.00 8.22 -5.18
CA HIS A 392 6.31 8.25 -4.53
C HIS A 392 7.35 7.42 -5.29
N SER A 393 6.98 6.23 -5.77
CA SER A 393 7.88 5.39 -6.56
C SER A 393 8.28 6.05 -7.88
N MET A 394 7.34 6.70 -8.56
CA MET A 394 7.61 7.49 -9.77
C MET A 394 8.55 8.67 -9.47
N LEU A 395 8.30 9.39 -8.38
CA LEU A 395 9.15 10.53 -7.99
C LEU A 395 10.60 10.10 -7.69
N THR A 396 10.79 8.94 -7.03
CA THR A 396 12.15 8.40 -6.82
C THR A 396 12.85 8.08 -8.15
N ALA A 397 12.09 7.57 -9.14
CA ALA A 397 12.62 7.29 -10.47
C ALA A 397 13.01 8.58 -11.23
N PHE A 398 12.17 9.61 -11.19
CA PHE A 398 12.44 10.90 -11.83
C PHE A 398 13.69 11.56 -11.22
N ARG A 399 13.79 11.67 -9.90
CA ARG A 399 14.97 12.21 -9.22
C ARG A 399 16.24 11.43 -9.58
N THR A 400 16.16 10.12 -9.63
CA THR A 400 17.31 9.29 -10.03
C THR A 400 17.71 9.52 -11.49
N ALA A 401 16.75 9.63 -12.40
CA ALA A 401 17.02 9.93 -13.80
C ALA A 401 17.69 11.31 -13.97
N GLU A 402 17.25 12.32 -13.23
CA GLU A 402 17.86 13.67 -13.22
C GLU A 402 19.31 13.63 -12.70
N ILE A 403 19.58 12.89 -11.63
CA ILE A 403 20.94 12.70 -11.09
C ILE A 403 21.85 12.05 -12.14
N ILE A 404 21.40 10.97 -12.76
CA ILE A 404 22.18 10.25 -13.79
C ILE A 404 22.43 11.17 -15.00
N ALA A 405 21.42 11.91 -15.46
CA ALA A 405 21.51 12.81 -16.60
C ALA A 405 22.46 14.01 -16.33
N SER A 406 22.54 14.47 -15.09
CA SER A 406 23.46 15.56 -14.72
C SER A 406 24.93 15.14 -14.74
N GLY A 407 25.22 13.85 -14.69
CA GLY A 407 26.58 13.29 -14.54
C GLY A 407 27.19 13.50 -13.14
N ASN A 408 26.49 14.19 -12.24
CA ASN A 408 26.93 14.41 -10.86
C ASN A 408 26.33 13.33 -9.95
N ILE A 409 27.13 12.32 -9.60
CA ILE A 409 26.70 11.13 -8.84
C ILE A 409 27.34 11.17 -7.45
N GLU A 410 27.10 12.23 -6.73
CA GLU A 410 27.54 12.37 -5.35
C GLU A 410 26.59 11.65 -4.40
N THR A 411 27.12 11.18 -3.28
CA THR A 411 26.36 10.43 -2.27
C THR A 411 25.19 11.24 -1.73
N GLU A 412 25.38 12.54 -1.53
CA GLU A 412 24.36 13.48 -1.02
C GLU A 412 23.13 13.55 -1.96
N LEU A 413 23.37 13.55 -3.28
CA LEU A 413 22.29 13.52 -4.27
C LEU A 413 21.54 12.19 -4.26
N LYS A 414 22.25 11.07 -4.13
CA LYS A 414 21.62 9.75 -3.97
C LYS A 414 20.81 9.68 -2.67
N GLU A 415 21.29 10.30 -1.61
CA GLU A 415 20.59 10.38 -0.33
C GLU A 415 19.28 11.16 -0.45
N SER A 416 19.25 12.24 -1.24
CA SER A 416 18.04 13.04 -1.48
C SER A 416 16.88 12.24 -2.12
N VAL A 417 17.16 11.14 -2.84
CA VAL A 417 16.12 10.25 -3.35
C VAL A 417 15.37 9.56 -2.21
N TRP A 418 16.05 9.29 -1.09
CA TRP A 418 15.46 8.67 0.09
C TRP A 418 14.58 9.62 0.92
N ASP A 419 14.64 10.94 0.65
CA ASP A 419 13.77 11.92 1.30
C ASP A 419 12.34 11.90 0.76
N VAL A 420 12.11 11.24 -0.37
CA VAL A 420 10.76 11.02 -0.88
C VAL A 420 9.92 10.27 0.16
N ASN A 421 8.68 10.76 0.42
CA ASN A 421 7.76 10.22 1.42
C ASN A 421 8.29 10.30 2.88
N THR A 422 9.15 11.25 3.18
CA THR A 422 9.49 11.65 4.56
C THR A 422 8.70 12.90 4.98
N GLU A 423 8.18 13.64 4.00
CA GLU A 423 7.43 14.87 4.22
C GLU A 423 6.08 14.62 4.88
N GLN A 424 5.63 15.61 5.64
CA GLN A 424 4.34 15.50 6.36
C GLN A 424 3.13 15.84 5.48
N GLU A 425 3.36 16.36 4.27
CA GLU A 425 2.32 16.82 3.36
C GLU A 425 2.34 16.04 2.04
N TYR A 426 1.16 15.86 1.45
CA TYR A 426 1.00 15.24 0.14
C TYR A 426 1.22 16.31 -0.95
N HIS A 427 2.19 16.11 -1.81
CA HIS A 427 2.51 17.04 -2.91
C HIS A 427 1.98 16.49 -4.25
N GLU A 428 0.74 16.79 -4.60
CA GLU A 428 0.34 16.81 -6.01
C GLU A 428 0.68 18.20 -6.57
N THR A 429 1.77 18.32 -7.31
CA THR A 429 2.04 19.48 -8.17
C THR A 429 1.28 19.33 -9.47
N LYS A 430 0.72 20.45 -9.96
CA LYS A 430 0.02 20.56 -11.25
C LYS A 430 0.87 20.08 -12.40
#